data_40a79f64e91deefd44e99586e809211d
#
_entry.id   40a79f64e91deefd44e99586e809211d
#
_cell.length_a   1.000
_cell.length_b   1.000
_cell.length_c   1.000
_cell.angle_alpha   90.00
_cell.angle_beta   90.00
_cell.angle_gamma   90.00
#
_symmetry.space_group_name_H-M   'P 1'
#
loop_
_entity.id
_entity.type
_entity.pdbx_description
1 polymer ?
#
loop_
_entity_poly.entity_id
_entity_poly.type
_entity_poly.pdbx_seq_one_letter_code
_entity_poly.pdbx_strand_id
1 'polypeptide(L)'
;MSALSLLLFLWVWLSVPGFAGQSARQRVPIRHIFRMPGIRPVLLALFVWILAHNILYTYIAPFLASVGLGEWVDAMLLLFGVASIVGIWLTGLLVDRLLRTLTLLSLAVFTTAALMLGFSCSSPWAVLLGITLWGLTFGGAPTLLQTALSDRAGDEADVAQSMLVTMFNLAVAGGGVLGGMLLEHLGAASFSWTMAALALLGLSIVWSSRQHGFRPGHRAALP
;
A
#
# COMPACT_ATOMS: atom_id res chain seq x y z
N MET A 1 -23.29 11.80 5.89
CA MET A 1 -22.00 12.08 5.24
C MET A 1 -21.99 13.43 4.51
N SER A 2 -22.94 13.72 3.60
CA SER A 2 -22.98 14.95 2.81
C SER A 2 -23.03 16.25 3.62
N ALA A 3 -23.81 16.31 4.72
CA ALA A 3 -23.87 17.49 5.59
C ALA A 3 -22.52 17.82 6.25
N LEU A 4 -21.80 16.80 6.74
CA LEU A 4 -20.47 16.97 7.34
C LEU A 4 -19.45 17.48 6.28
N SER A 5 -19.51 16.93 5.08
CA SER A 5 -18.63 17.37 3.99
C SER A 5 -18.90 18.83 3.59
N LEU A 6 -20.16 19.26 3.56
CA LEU A 6 -20.54 20.65 3.29
C LEU A 6 -20.08 21.59 4.41
N LEU A 7 -20.21 21.20 5.66
CA LEU A 7 -19.70 21.98 6.80
C LEU A 7 -18.19 22.13 6.77
N LEU A 8 -17.46 21.03 6.47
CA LEU A 8 -16.00 21.08 6.31
C LEU A 8 -15.58 21.94 5.13
N PHE A 9 -16.27 21.85 3.99
CA PHE A 9 -16.02 22.69 2.82
C PHE A 9 -16.20 24.17 3.15
N LEU A 10 -17.33 24.52 3.81
CA LEU A 10 -17.62 25.90 4.22
C LEU A 10 -16.57 26.42 5.22
N TRP A 11 -16.19 25.58 6.19
CA TRP A 11 -15.16 25.95 7.16
C TRP A 11 -13.80 26.19 6.50
N VAL A 12 -13.35 25.29 5.61
CA VAL A 12 -12.11 25.47 4.86
C VAL A 12 -12.15 26.74 4.01
N TRP A 13 -13.26 26.98 3.31
CA TRP A 13 -13.41 28.20 2.48
C TRP A 13 -13.32 29.49 3.31
N LEU A 14 -13.90 29.50 4.51
CA LEU A 14 -13.89 30.69 5.36
C LEU A 14 -12.57 30.87 6.14
N SER A 15 -11.84 29.78 6.41
CA SER A 15 -10.67 29.77 7.32
C SER A 15 -9.33 29.74 6.59
N VAL A 16 -9.28 29.25 5.34
CA VAL A 16 -8.01 29.11 4.61
C VAL A 16 -7.76 30.34 3.74
N PRO A 17 -6.66 31.08 3.98
CA PRO A 17 -6.28 32.19 3.11
C PRO A 17 -5.91 31.65 1.71
N GLY A 18 -6.24 32.45 0.68
CA GLY A 18 -5.87 32.12 -0.70
C GLY A 18 -4.34 32.19 -0.87
N PHE A 19 -3.73 31.09 -1.25
CA PHE A 19 -2.32 31.04 -1.61
C PHE A 19 -2.16 31.26 -3.11
N ALA A 20 -1.20 32.10 -3.51
CA ALA A 20 -0.83 32.23 -4.91
C ALA A 20 -0.27 30.91 -5.42
N GLY A 21 -0.93 30.29 -6.39
CA GLY A 21 -0.45 29.07 -7.01
C GLY A 21 0.88 29.30 -7.75
N GLN A 22 1.67 28.22 -7.92
CA GLN A 22 2.90 28.29 -8.70
C GLN A 22 2.65 28.77 -10.12
N SER A 23 3.50 29.69 -10.62
CA SER A 23 3.41 30.16 -11.98
C SER A 23 3.62 29.02 -12.98
N ALA A 24 2.94 29.08 -14.14
CA ALA A 24 3.03 28.03 -15.17
C ALA A 24 4.48 27.82 -15.67
N ARG A 25 5.36 28.82 -15.57
CA ARG A 25 6.78 28.75 -15.91
C ARG A 25 7.63 27.94 -14.93
N GLN A 26 7.16 27.71 -13.70
CA GLN A 26 7.88 26.95 -12.65
C GLN A 26 7.41 25.50 -12.54
N ARG A 27 6.42 25.08 -13.34
CA ARG A 27 5.90 23.71 -13.30
C ARG A 27 6.82 22.75 -14.03
N VAL A 28 7.41 21.83 -13.29
CA VAL A 28 8.21 20.75 -13.88
C VAL A 28 7.27 19.75 -14.58
N PRO A 29 7.56 19.34 -15.84
CA PRO A 29 6.71 18.38 -16.55
C PRO A 29 6.69 17.02 -15.84
N ILE A 30 5.53 16.40 -15.67
CA ILE A 30 5.34 15.07 -15.06
C ILE A 30 6.30 14.03 -15.68
N ARG A 31 6.53 14.11 -16.99
CA ARG A 31 7.47 13.23 -17.70
C ARG A 31 8.91 13.34 -17.19
N HIS A 32 9.32 14.51 -16.74
CA HIS A 32 10.66 14.72 -16.17
C HIS A 32 10.76 13.98 -14.83
N ILE A 33 9.79 14.19 -13.93
CA ILE A 33 9.74 13.56 -12.61
C ILE A 33 9.67 12.03 -12.76
N PHE A 34 8.81 11.52 -13.65
CA PHE A 34 8.72 10.09 -13.92
C PHE A 34 10.05 9.47 -14.39
N ARG A 35 10.96 10.27 -14.99
CA ARG A 35 12.31 9.82 -15.42
C ARG A 35 13.37 9.95 -14.35
N MET A 36 13.09 10.61 -13.24
CA MET A 36 14.04 10.74 -12.14
C MET A 36 14.42 9.36 -11.59
N PRO A 37 15.71 9.16 -11.26
CA PRO A 37 16.18 7.88 -10.74
C PRO A 37 15.49 7.52 -9.43
N GLY A 38 14.83 6.38 -9.38
CA GLY A 38 14.14 5.87 -8.19
C GLY A 38 12.62 6.09 -8.15
N ILE A 39 12.07 7.05 -8.90
CA ILE A 39 10.61 7.29 -8.92
C ILE A 39 9.87 6.07 -9.49
N ARG A 40 10.29 5.56 -10.65
CA ARG A 40 9.62 4.40 -11.29
C ARG A 40 9.57 3.16 -10.41
N PRO A 41 10.68 2.67 -9.82
CA PRO A 41 10.61 1.49 -8.99
C PRO A 41 9.78 1.69 -7.73
N VAL A 42 9.72 2.90 -7.14
CA VAL A 42 8.83 3.18 -6.01
C VAL A 42 7.37 3.12 -6.43
N LEU A 43 7.00 3.75 -7.56
CA LEU A 43 5.63 3.72 -8.09
C LEU A 43 5.21 2.30 -8.51
N LEU A 44 6.11 1.51 -9.10
CA LEU A 44 5.84 0.12 -9.45
C LEU A 44 5.66 -0.76 -8.20
N ALA A 45 6.53 -0.61 -7.20
CA ALA A 45 6.39 -1.32 -5.93
C ALA A 45 5.06 -0.98 -5.24
N LEU A 46 4.68 0.32 -5.24
CA LEU A 46 3.38 0.77 -4.76
C LEU A 46 2.25 0.08 -5.52
N PHE A 47 2.27 0.14 -6.84
CA PHE A 47 1.20 -0.40 -7.67
C PHE A 47 0.97 -1.88 -7.38
N VAL A 48 2.03 -2.70 -7.42
CA VAL A 48 1.88 -4.15 -7.22
C VAL A 48 1.49 -4.52 -5.79
N TRP A 49 1.98 -3.78 -4.78
CA TRP A 49 1.64 -4.05 -3.38
C TRP A 49 0.20 -3.67 -3.05
N ILE A 50 -0.25 -2.49 -3.49
CA ILE A 50 -1.63 -2.03 -3.31
C ILE A 50 -2.60 -2.90 -4.10
N LEU A 51 -2.25 -3.29 -5.33
CA LEU A 51 -3.01 -4.23 -6.15
C LEU A 51 -3.20 -5.57 -5.43
N ALA A 52 -2.10 -6.16 -4.94
CA ALA A 52 -2.11 -7.42 -4.20
C ALA A 52 -3.04 -7.37 -2.97
N HIS A 53 -2.94 -6.28 -2.19
CA HIS A 53 -3.81 -6.06 -1.03
C HIS A 53 -5.28 -5.97 -1.45
N ASN A 54 -5.59 -5.16 -2.46
CA ASN A 54 -6.97 -4.86 -2.84
C ASN A 54 -7.70 -6.07 -3.47
N ILE A 55 -7.00 -7.00 -4.12
CA ILE A 55 -7.59 -8.25 -4.60
C ILE A 55 -8.22 -9.02 -3.43
N LEU A 56 -7.49 -9.24 -2.35
CA LEU A 56 -8.01 -9.98 -1.21
C LEU A 56 -8.95 -9.14 -0.35
N TYR A 57 -8.65 -7.87 -0.12
CA TYR A 57 -9.43 -6.98 0.73
C TYR A 57 -10.85 -6.76 0.18
N THR A 58 -10.99 -6.54 -1.11
CA THR A 58 -12.29 -6.34 -1.77
C THR A 58 -13.15 -7.60 -1.72
N TYR A 59 -12.53 -8.76 -1.82
CA TYR A 59 -13.21 -10.06 -1.87
C TYR A 59 -12.95 -10.92 -0.63
N ILE A 60 -12.73 -10.29 0.52
CA ILE A 60 -12.45 -10.99 1.79
C ILE A 60 -13.61 -11.90 2.21
N ALA A 61 -14.87 -11.48 1.99
CA ALA A 61 -16.03 -12.26 2.37
C ALA A 61 -16.15 -13.59 1.57
N PRO A 62 -16.10 -13.62 0.24
CA PRO A 62 -16.03 -14.88 -0.51
C PRO A 62 -14.78 -15.72 -0.19
N PHE A 63 -13.63 -15.10 0.12
CA PHE A 63 -12.45 -15.84 0.57
C PHE A 63 -12.71 -16.55 1.90
N LEU A 64 -13.20 -15.83 2.92
CA LEU A 64 -13.51 -16.41 4.23
C LEU A 64 -14.61 -17.47 4.15
N ALA A 65 -15.63 -17.27 3.32
CA ALA A 65 -16.65 -18.29 3.07
C ALA A 65 -16.03 -19.58 2.49
N SER A 66 -15.06 -19.47 1.58
CA SER A 66 -14.40 -20.63 0.96
C SER A 66 -13.58 -21.47 1.94
N VAL A 67 -13.14 -20.87 3.06
CA VAL A 67 -12.38 -21.57 4.14
C VAL A 67 -13.24 -21.84 5.38
N GLY A 68 -14.59 -21.72 5.27
CA GLY A 68 -15.52 -22.04 6.37
C GLY A 68 -15.62 -20.97 7.46
N LEU A 69 -15.14 -19.74 7.22
CA LEU A 69 -15.13 -18.63 8.15
C LEU A 69 -16.02 -17.46 7.71
N GLY A 70 -17.03 -17.71 6.87
CA GLY A 70 -17.91 -16.68 6.30
C GLY A 70 -18.68 -15.86 7.34
N GLU A 71 -19.01 -16.42 8.50
CA GLU A 71 -19.69 -15.71 9.57
C GLU A 71 -18.74 -14.80 10.40
N TRP A 72 -17.44 -14.93 10.20
CA TRP A 72 -16.40 -14.21 10.95
C TRP A 72 -15.83 -13.01 10.22
N VAL A 73 -16.43 -12.58 9.11
CA VAL A 73 -15.90 -11.47 8.26
C VAL A 73 -15.63 -10.22 9.07
N ASP A 74 -16.58 -9.77 9.89
CA ASP A 74 -16.45 -8.55 10.68
C ASP A 74 -15.32 -8.65 11.72
N ALA A 75 -15.21 -9.81 12.39
CA ALA A 75 -14.14 -10.06 13.36
C ALA A 75 -12.76 -10.10 12.68
N MET A 76 -12.66 -10.70 11.47
CA MET A 76 -11.43 -10.74 10.69
C MET A 76 -11.02 -9.36 10.17
N LEU A 77 -11.97 -8.55 9.74
CA LEU A 77 -11.70 -7.15 9.36
C LEU A 77 -11.29 -6.30 10.56
N LEU A 78 -11.90 -6.52 11.73
CA LEU A 78 -11.48 -5.87 12.97
C LEU A 78 -10.05 -6.27 13.35
N LEU A 79 -9.73 -7.55 13.30
CA LEU A 79 -8.38 -8.08 13.56
C LEU A 79 -7.34 -7.46 12.60
N PHE A 80 -7.65 -7.43 11.30
CA PHE A 80 -6.83 -6.75 10.29
C PHE A 80 -6.63 -5.28 10.64
N GLY A 81 -7.72 -4.55 11.01
CA GLY A 81 -7.66 -3.14 11.36
C GLY A 81 -6.79 -2.86 12.58
N VAL A 82 -6.94 -3.64 13.66
CA VAL A 82 -6.11 -3.52 14.88
C VAL A 82 -4.64 -3.81 14.56
N ALA A 83 -4.36 -4.88 13.82
CA ALA A 83 -3.00 -5.20 13.39
C ALA A 83 -2.39 -4.09 12.51
N SER A 84 -3.20 -3.47 11.62
CA SER A 84 -2.77 -2.35 10.79
C SER A 84 -2.40 -1.12 11.62
N ILE A 85 -3.14 -0.79 12.67
CA ILE A 85 -2.80 0.32 13.58
C ILE A 85 -1.44 0.07 14.23
N VAL A 86 -1.19 -1.15 14.71
CA VAL A 86 0.12 -1.54 15.26
C VAL A 86 1.22 -1.39 14.19
N GLY A 87 0.95 -1.82 12.96
CA GLY A 87 1.86 -1.70 11.82
C GLY A 87 2.20 -0.24 11.48
N ILE A 88 1.21 0.65 11.46
CA ILE A 88 1.39 2.10 11.27
C ILE A 88 2.31 2.66 12.36
N TRP A 89 2.03 2.34 13.61
CA TRP A 89 2.80 2.81 14.74
C TRP A 89 4.25 2.36 14.69
N LEU A 90 4.51 1.07 14.48
CA LEU A 90 5.86 0.51 14.33
C LEU A 90 6.61 1.14 13.15
N THR A 91 5.93 1.33 12.03
CA THR A 91 6.51 1.97 10.84
C THR A 91 6.87 3.42 11.16
N GLY A 92 5.99 4.18 11.79
CA GLY A 92 6.26 5.58 12.17
C GLY A 92 7.49 5.74 13.06
N LEU A 93 7.72 4.80 13.99
CA LEU A 93 8.90 4.83 14.87
C LEU A 93 10.22 4.53 14.14
N LEU A 94 10.19 3.77 13.07
CA LEU A 94 11.39 3.15 12.49
C LEU A 94 11.70 3.63 11.06
N VAL A 95 10.73 4.28 10.37
CA VAL A 95 10.85 4.62 8.95
C VAL A 95 12.05 5.51 8.65
N ASP A 96 12.35 6.47 9.52
CA ASP A 96 13.47 7.41 9.31
C ASP A 96 14.85 6.74 9.36
N ARG A 97 14.95 5.64 10.09
CA ARG A 97 16.21 4.91 10.26
C ARG A 97 16.34 3.71 9.35
N LEU A 98 15.23 3.03 9.05
CA LEU A 98 15.25 1.70 8.47
C LEU A 98 14.31 1.56 7.26
N LEU A 99 14.04 2.65 6.51
CA LEU A 99 13.07 2.69 5.41
C LEU A 99 13.17 1.46 4.50
N ARG A 100 14.34 1.18 3.93
CA ARG A 100 14.55 0.05 3.04
C ARG A 100 14.33 -1.30 3.72
N THR A 101 14.90 -1.49 4.91
CA THR A 101 14.80 -2.74 5.66
C THR A 101 13.36 -3.04 6.03
N LEU A 102 12.63 -2.01 6.49
CA LEU A 102 11.21 -2.13 6.80
C LEU A 102 10.37 -2.47 5.57
N THR A 103 10.64 -1.83 4.44
CA THR A 103 9.92 -2.12 3.19
C THR A 103 10.14 -3.55 2.74
N LEU A 104 11.39 -4.04 2.77
CA LEU A 104 11.71 -5.42 2.43
C LEU A 104 11.11 -6.42 3.42
N LEU A 105 11.21 -6.15 4.72
CA LEU A 105 10.65 -7.00 5.76
C LEU A 105 9.12 -7.05 5.65
N SER A 106 8.47 -5.91 5.49
CA SER A 106 7.02 -5.85 5.32
C SER A 106 6.55 -6.63 4.10
N LEU A 107 7.21 -6.50 2.95
CA LEU A 107 6.88 -7.28 1.75
C LEU A 107 7.16 -8.78 1.92
N ALA A 108 8.25 -9.16 2.60
CA ALA A 108 8.57 -10.56 2.87
C ALA A 108 7.52 -11.20 3.81
N VAL A 109 7.16 -10.51 4.90
CA VAL A 109 6.13 -11.00 5.83
C VAL A 109 4.75 -10.97 5.19
N PHE A 110 4.43 -9.96 4.36
CA PHE A 110 3.20 -9.91 3.57
C PHE A 110 3.10 -11.09 2.60
N THR A 111 4.22 -11.45 1.93
CA THR A 111 4.29 -12.64 1.08
C THR A 111 4.05 -13.92 1.89
N THR A 112 4.67 -14.02 3.07
CA THR A 112 4.46 -15.16 3.98
C THR A 112 3.00 -15.25 4.42
N ALA A 113 2.36 -14.12 4.76
CA ALA A 113 0.94 -14.07 5.08
C ALA A 113 0.07 -14.57 3.91
N ALA A 114 0.36 -14.13 2.68
CA ALA A 114 -0.34 -14.58 1.49
C ALA A 114 -0.20 -16.09 1.25
N LEU A 115 1.01 -16.64 1.41
CA LEU A 115 1.26 -18.08 1.29
C LEU A 115 0.54 -18.86 2.41
N MET A 116 0.57 -18.36 3.65
CA MET A 116 -0.17 -18.98 4.74
C MET A 116 -1.67 -19.04 4.44
N LEU A 117 -2.26 -17.95 3.94
CA LEU A 117 -3.67 -17.93 3.53
C LEU A 117 -3.94 -18.89 2.38
N GLY A 118 -2.99 -19.07 1.45
CA GLY A 118 -3.11 -20.01 0.32
C GLY A 118 -3.06 -21.49 0.74
N PHE A 119 -2.21 -21.81 1.71
CA PHE A 119 -2.08 -23.20 2.22
C PHE A 119 -3.07 -23.55 3.35
N SER A 120 -3.73 -22.57 3.96
CA SER A 120 -4.47 -22.72 5.22
C SER A 120 -5.92 -23.19 5.06
N CYS A 121 -6.28 -23.82 3.95
CA CYS A 121 -7.66 -24.23 3.62
C CYS A 121 -8.41 -25.01 4.73
N SER A 122 -7.75 -25.41 5.83
CA SER A 122 -8.36 -26.27 6.87
C SER A 122 -8.08 -25.80 8.31
N SER A 123 -7.29 -24.75 8.54
CA SER A 123 -6.93 -24.31 9.89
C SER A 123 -7.36 -22.85 10.17
N PRO A 124 -8.39 -22.63 10.99
CA PRO A 124 -8.79 -21.27 11.40
C PRO A 124 -7.65 -20.44 12.01
N TRP A 125 -6.77 -21.07 12.77
CA TRP A 125 -5.63 -20.40 13.40
C TRP A 125 -4.61 -19.88 12.38
N ALA A 126 -4.39 -20.62 11.30
CA ALA A 126 -3.50 -20.17 10.24
C ALA A 126 -4.12 -18.99 9.44
N VAL A 127 -5.43 -18.98 9.25
CA VAL A 127 -6.15 -17.83 8.66
C VAL A 127 -6.05 -16.60 9.58
N LEU A 128 -6.29 -16.74 10.88
CA LEU A 128 -6.13 -15.67 11.86
C LEU A 128 -4.73 -15.07 11.85
N LEU A 129 -3.70 -15.91 11.88
CA LEU A 129 -2.31 -15.48 11.85
C LEU A 129 -1.97 -14.80 10.51
N GLY A 130 -2.41 -15.36 9.38
CA GLY A 130 -2.23 -14.78 8.05
C GLY A 130 -2.85 -13.38 7.95
N ILE A 131 -4.08 -13.18 8.42
CA ILE A 131 -4.76 -11.88 8.43
C ILE A 131 -4.05 -10.89 9.37
N THR A 132 -3.58 -11.34 10.52
CA THR A 132 -2.82 -10.51 11.47
C THR A 132 -1.51 -10.02 10.84
N LEU A 133 -0.73 -10.91 10.24
CA LEU A 133 0.52 -10.55 9.56
C LEU A 133 0.27 -9.65 8.35
N TRP A 134 -0.81 -9.92 7.60
CA TRP A 134 -1.23 -9.06 6.49
C TRP A 134 -1.55 -7.64 6.96
N GLY A 135 -2.39 -7.48 7.99
CA GLY A 135 -2.73 -6.18 8.57
C GLY A 135 -1.48 -5.44 9.09
N LEU A 136 -0.66 -6.14 9.90
CA LEU A 136 0.55 -5.58 10.49
C LEU A 136 1.51 -5.00 9.43
N THR A 137 1.70 -5.69 8.33
CA THR A 137 2.66 -5.29 7.30
C THR A 137 2.09 -4.28 6.31
N PHE A 138 0.80 -4.38 6.00
CA PHE A 138 0.14 -3.47 5.07
C PHE A 138 -0.16 -2.10 5.71
N GLY A 139 -0.45 -2.04 7.01
CA GLY A 139 -0.75 -0.77 7.69
C GLY A 139 0.32 0.30 7.49
N GLY A 140 1.59 -0.08 7.54
CA GLY A 140 2.72 0.84 7.30
C GLY A 140 3.07 1.07 5.82
N ALA A 141 2.52 0.30 4.89
CA ALA A 141 2.91 0.35 3.47
C ALA A 141 2.77 1.74 2.82
N PRO A 142 1.66 2.47 2.99
CA PRO A 142 1.54 3.82 2.44
C PRO A 142 2.63 4.76 2.94
N THR A 143 2.92 4.75 4.24
CA THR A 143 3.97 5.58 4.85
C THR A 143 5.35 5.27 4.26
N LEU A 144 5.71 3.98 4.14
CA LEU A 144 6.99 3.56 3.56
C LEU A 144 7.15 4.03 2.12
N LEU A 145 6.11 3.89 1.31
CA LEU A 145 6.14 4.22 -0.12
C LEU A 145 6.09 5.73 -0.37
N GLN A 146 5.30 6.49 0.42
CA GLN A 146 5.27 7.95 0.37
C GLN A 146 6.62 8.53 0.78
N THR A 147 7.21 8.02 1.86
CA THR A 147 8.53 8.43 2.32
C THR A 147 9.60 8.14 1.27
N ALA A 148 9.63 6.92 0.71
CA ALA A 148 10.55 6.56 -0.35
C ALA A 148 10.42 7.46 -1.59
N LEU A 149 9.21 7.85 -1.94
CA LEU A 149 8.95 8.72 -3.08
C LEU A 149 9.43 10.15 -2.81
N SER A 150 9.10 10.71 -1.66
CA SER A 150 9.55 12.05 -1.25
C SER A 150 11.07 12.16 -1.20
N ASP A 151 11.76 11.15 -0.68
CA ASP A 151 13.23 11.09 -0.67
C ASP A 151 13.86 11.09 -2.07
N ARG A 152 13.11 10.67 -3.10
CA ARG A 152 13.58 10.66 -4.49
C ARG A 152 13.22 11.92 -5.25
N ALA A 153 12.08 12.51 -4.94
CA ALA A 153 11.55 13.66 -5.64
C ALA A 153 12.16 15.00 -5.16
N GLY A 154 12.65 15.05 -3.92
CA GLY A 154 13.22 16.29 -3.35
C GLY A 154 12.24 17.46 -3.47
N ASP A 155 12.66 18.53 -4.12
CA ASP A 155 11.84 19.74 -4.32
C ASP A 155 10.56 19.49 -5.15
N GLU A 156 10.50 18.39 -5.88
CA GLU A 156 9.36 18.01 -6.72
C GLU A 156 8.40 17.01 -6.02
N ALA A 157 8.51 16.90 -4.68
CA ALA A 157 7.74 15.95 -3.89
C ALA A 157 6.22 16.08 -4.08
N ASP A 158 5.67 17.29 -4.23
CA ASP A 158 4.24 17.52 -4.41
C ASP A 158 3.70 16.86 -5.68
N VAL A 159 4.42 17.02 -6.80
CA VAL A 159 4.04 16.41 -8.08
C VAL A 159 4.24 14.89 -8.03
N ALA A 160 5.32 14.42 -7.41
CA ALA A 160 5.54 12.99 -7.23
C ALA A 160 4.44 12.35 -6.37
N GLN A 161 3.99 13.01 -5.29
CA GLN A 161 2.86 12.54 -4.47
C GLN A 161 1.54 12.49 -5.26
N SER A 162 1.27 13.43 -6.16
CA SER A 162 0.09 13.35 -7.03
C SER A 162 0.14 12.12 -7.96
N MET A 163 1.33 11.78 -8.47
CA MET A 163 1.54 10.54 -9.26
C MET A 163 1.32 9.29 -8.39
N LEU A 164 1.78 9.31 -7.13
CA LEU A 164 1.55 8.23 -6.18
C LEU A 164 0.07 7.99 -5.95
N VAL A 165 -0.70 9.05 -5.68
CA VAL A 165 -2.15 8.96 -5.48
C VAL A 165 -2.85 8.39 -6.73
N THR A 166 -2.44 8.81 -7.93
CA THR A 166 -2.96 8.29 -9.19
C THR A 166 -2.69 6.78 -9.32
N MET A 167 -1.44 6.36 -9.09
CA MET A 167 -1.06 4.94 -9.15
C MET A 167 -1.74 4.11 -8.07
N PHE A 168 -1.93 4.68 -6.87
CA PHE A 168 -2.66 4.04 -5.78
C PHE A 168 -4.12 3.76 -6.18
N ASN A 169 -4.84 4.78 -6.68
CA ASN A 169 -6.23 4.62 -7.12
C ASN A 169 -6.37 3.65 -8.30
N LEU A 170 -5.41 3.67 -9.22
CA LEU A 170 -5.37 2.70 -10.33
C LEU A 170 -5.18 1.26 -9.81
N ALA A 171 -4.32 1.06 -8.80
CA ALA A 171 -4.12 -0.23 -8.18
C ALA A 171 -5.36 -0.71 -7.40
N VAL A 172 -6.06 0.20 -6.70
CA VAL A 172 -7.33 -0.10 -6.02
C VAL A 172 -8.40 -0.55 -7.03
N ALA A 173 -8.60 0.23 -8.10
CA ALA A 173 -9.55 -0.11 -9.15
C ALA A 173 -9.16 -1.42 -9.86
N GLY A 174 -7.88 -1.57 -10.18
CA GLY A 174 -7.33 -2.81 -10.77
C GLY A 174 -7.53 -4.03 -9.87
N GLY A 175 -7.39 -3.88 -8.55
CA GLY A 175 -7.64 -4.93 -7.56
C GLY A 175 -9.09 -5.40 -7.56
N GLY A 176 -10.04 -4.48 -7.65
CA GLY A 176 -11.45 -4.80 -7.78
C GLY A 176 -11.76 -5.58 -9.07
N VAL A 177 -11.27 -5.09 -10.21
CA VAL A 177 -11.48 -5.74 -11.51
C VAL A 177 -10.81 -7.11 -11.58
N LEU A 178 -9.51 -7.17 -11.27
CA LEU A 178 -8.74 -8.42 -11.33
C LEU A 178 -9.26 -9.45 -10.31
N GLY A 179 -9.61 -9.01 -9.09
CA GLY A 179 -10.20 -9.88 -8.08
C GLY A 179 -11.55 -10.46 -8.51
N GLY A 180 -12.41 -9.65 -9.19
CA GLY A 180 -13.65 -10.14 -9.76
C GLY A 180 -13.45 -11.21 -10.83
N MET A 181 -12.51 -10.97 -11.76
CA MET A 181 -12.15 -11.97 -12.79
C MET A 181 -11.57 -13.25 -12.17
N LEU A 182 -10.72 -13.13 -11.16
CA LEU A 182 -10.17 -14.28 -10.44
C LEU A 182 -11.28 -15.07 -9.74
N LEU A 183 -12.22 -14.39 -9.09
CA LEU A 183 -13.34 -15.03 -8.42
C LEU A 183 -14.20 -15.83 -9.40
N GLU A 184 -14.54 -15.24 -10.54
CA GLU A 184 -15.41 -15.82 -11.55
C GLU A 184 -14.77 -17.03 -12.24
N HIS A 185 -13.48 -16.96 -12.58
CA HIS A 185 -12.82 -17.98 -13.40
C HIS A 185 -12.02 -19.03 -12.61
N LEU A 186 -11.46 -18.65 -11.46
CA LEU A 186 -10.53 -19.48 -10.68
C LEU A 186 -11.00 -19.73 -9.23
N GLY A 187 -12.03 -19.02 -8.80
CA GLY A 187 -12.52 -19.10 -7.43
C GLY A 187 -11.68 -18.34 -6.40
N ALA A 188 -12.21 -18.22 -5.19
CA ALA A 188 -11.62 -17.39 -4.11
C ALA A 188 -10.23 -17.88 -3.64
N ALA A 189 -9.91 -19.16 -3.78
CA ALA A 189 -8.60 -19.71 -3.44
C ALA A 189 -7.44 -19.08 -4.24
N SER A 190 -7.72 -18.55 -5.44
CA SER A 190 -6.72 -17.90 -6.30
C SER A 190 -6.20 -16.56 -5.75
N PHE A 191 -6.97 -15.91 -4.88
CA PHE A 191 -6.59 -14.59 -4.33
C PHE A 191 -5.26 -14.62 -3.58
N SER A 192 -5.09 -15.59 -2.69
CA SER A 192 -3.88 -15.72 -1.88
C SER A 192 -2.63 -15.99 -2.73
N TRP A 193 -2.76 -16.80 -3.77
CA TRP A 193 -1.66 -17.09 -4.70
C TRP A 193 -1.30 -15.89 -5.56
N THR A 194 -2.31 -15.17 -6.06
CA THR A 194 -2.09 -13.93 -6.83
C THR A 194 -1.46 -12.85 -5.94
N MET A 195 -1.94 -12.71 -4.71
CA MET A 195 -1.36 -11.82 -3.70
C MET A 195 0.10 -12.15 -3.43
N ALA A 196 0.45 -13.44 -3.27
CA ALA A 196 1.82 -13.89 -3.06
C ALA A 196 2.71 -13.58 -4.27
N ALA A 197 2.25 -13.85 -5.48
CA ALA A 197 2.98 -13.57 -6.71
C ALA A 197 3.27 -12.07 -6.89
N LEU A 198 2.28 -11.21 -6.67
CA LEU A 198 2.43 -9.76 -6.73
C LEU A 198 3.35 -9.23 -5.61
N ALA A 199 3.24 -9.78 -4.40
CA ALA A 199 4.11 -9.43 -3.29
C ALA A 199 5.58 -9.80 -3.56
N LEU A 200 5.85 -10.96 -4.12
CA LEU A 200 7.18 -11.37 -4.57
C LEU A 200 7.73 -10.46 -5.68
N LEU A 201 6.86 -10.04 -6.61
CA LEU A 201 7.25 -9.06 -7.62
C LEU A 201 7.62 -7.71 -6.97
N GLY A 202 6.81 -7.23 -6.03
CA GLY A 202 7.11 -6.03 -5.25
C GLY A 202 8.42 -6.14 -4.48
N LEU A 203 8.65 -7.28 -3.82
CA LEU A 203 9.89 -7.58 -3.11
C LEU A 203 11.11 -7.55 -4.05
N SER A 204 11.00 -8.14 -5.25
CA SER A 204 12.06 -8.13 -6.27
C SER A 204 12.37 -6.72 -6.75
N ILE A 205 11.33 -5.88 -6.99
CA ILE A 205 11.49 -4.49 -7.39
C ILE A 205 12.24 -3.70 -6.31
N VAL A 206 11.83 -3.82 -5.04
CA VAL A 206 12.49 -3.12 -3.93
C VAL A 206 13.91 -3.64 -3.74
N TRP A 207 14.13 -4.95 -3.84
CA TRP A 207 15.46 -5.56 -3.70
C TRP A 207 16.43 -5.06 -4.77
N SER A 208 16.03 -5.05 -6.03
CA SER A 208 16.85 -4.59 -7.16
C SER A 208 17.10 -3.08 -7.15
N SER A 209 16.23 -2.29 -6.53
CA SER A 209 16.26 -0.83 -6.54
C SER A 209 17.12 -0.20 -5.43
N ARG A 210 18.09 -0.93 -4.88
CA ARG A 210 18.94 -0.47 -3.77
C ARG A 210 19.73 0.80 -4.03
N GLN A 211 20.09 1.08 -5.28
CA GLN A 211 20.90 2.24 -5.65
C GLN A 211 20.07 3.50 -5.91
N HIS A 212 18.83 3.36 -6.37
CA HIS A 212 18.04 4.46 -6.91
C HIS A 212 16.71 4.71 -6.15
N GLY A 213 15.95 3.66 -5.83
CA GLY A 213 14.63 3.79 -5.21
C GLY A 213 14.67 3.76 -3.68
N PHE A 214 15.16 2.65 -3.15
CA PHE A 214 15.20 2.36 -1.72
C PHE A 214 16.65 2.26 -1.26
N ARG A 215 17.28 3.39 -0.91
CA ARG A 215 18.69 3.40 -0.45
C ARG A 215 18.83 2.82 0.95
N PRO A 216 19.86 2.02 1.21
CA PRO A 216 20.19 1.60 2.56
C PRO A 216 20.82 2.76 3.36
N GLY A 217 20.68 2.74 4.67
CA GLY A 217 21.29 3.71 5.59
C GLY A 217 20.24 4.58 6.28
N HIS A 218 20.75 5.45 7.20
CA HIS A 218 19.92 6.44 7.86
C HIS A 218 19.59 7.59 6.91
N ARG A 219 18.38 8.10 6.99
CA ARG A 219 18.05 9.38 6.36
C ARG A 219 18.82 10.46 7.11
N ALA A 220 19.57 11.29 6.39
CA ALA A 220 20.14 12.49 6.98
C ALA A 220 18.98 13.34 7.51
N ALA A 221 19.04 13.78 8.76
CA ALA A 221 18.12 14.79 9.24
C ALA A 221 18.25 16.01 8.30
N LEU A 222 17.14 16.42 7.71
CA LEU A 222 17.11 17.67 6.96
C LEU A 222 17.45 18.80 7.94
N PRO A 223 18.35 19.70 7.56
CA PRO A 223 18.76 20.82 8.41
C PRO A 223 17.59 21.74 8.75
#